data_b861c1e57eb6f2d7c5e89f0170c34314
#
_entry.id   b861c1e57eb6f2d7c5e89f0170c34314
#
_cell.length_a   1.000
_cell.length_b   1.000
_cell.length_c   1.000
_cell.angle_alpha   90.00
_cell.angle_beta   90.00
_cell.angle_gamma   90.00
#
_symmetry.space_group_name_H-M   'P 1'
#
loop_
_entity.id
_entity.type
_entity.pdbx_description
1 polymer ?
#
loop_
_entity_poly.entity_id
_entity_poly.type
_entity_poly.pdbx_seq_one_letter_code
_entity_poly.pdbx_strand_id
1 'polypeptide(L)' 'MKTYTKDELAAIIEAHAKWLRSDGGIRANLSRANLSGANLSDANLSRANLSRANLSGANL' A
#
# COMPACT_ATOMS: atom_id res chain seq x y z
N MET A 1 12.31 -9.65 2.27
CA MET A 1 11.14 -8.75 2.22
C MET A 1 10.39 -8.96 0.92
N LYS A 2 9.10 -8.79 0.96
CA LYS A 2 8.30 -8.93 -0.25
C LYS A 2 8.39 -7.65 -1.10
N THR A 3 8.57 -7.81 -2.41
CA THR A 3 8.62 -6.67 -3.32
C THR A 3 7.41 -6.66 -4.23
N TYR A 4 7.07 -5.47 -4.72
CA TYR A 4 5.93 -5.27 -5.63
C TYR A 4 6.36 -4.42 -6.79
N THR A 5 5.82 -4.71 -7.97
CA THR A 5 6.00 -3.80 -9.10
C THR A 5 5.13 -2.56 -8.86
N LYS A 6 5.41 -1.52 -9.62
CA LYS A 6 4.62 -0.29 -9.55
C LYS A 6 3.13 -0.57 -9.82
N ASP A 7 2.85 -1.42 -10.81
CA ASP A 7 1.47 -1.75 -11.17
C ASP A 7 0.79 -2.59 -10.11
N GLU A 8 1.52 -3.54 -9.52
CA GLU A 8 0.98 -4.35 -8.42
C GLU A 8 0.62 -3.49 -7.22
N LEU A 9 1.50 -2.56 -6.89
CA LEU A 9 1.28 -1.67 -5.76
C LEU A 9 0.08 -0.75 -6.02
N ALA A 10 -0.04 -0.23 -7.25
CA ALA A 10 -1.17 0.61 -7.61
C ALA A 10 -2.50 -0.13 -7.48
N ALA A 11 -2.53 -1.40 -7.87
CA ALA A 11 -3.73 -2.23 -7.76
C ALA A 11 -4.10 -2.46 -6.28
N ILE A 12 -3.11 -2.68 -5.43
CA ILE A 12 -3.35 -2.86 -3.99
C ILE A 12 -3.93 -1.59 -3.38
N ILE A 13 -3.38 -0.45 -3.73
CA ILE A 13 -3.84 0.85 -3.23
C ILE A 13 -5.27 1.12 -3.68
N GLU A 14 -5.58 0.83 -4.94
CA GLU A 14 -6.93 1.01 -5.49
C GLU A 14 -7.95 0.13 -4.76
N ALA A 15 -7.62 -1.13 -4.54
CA ALA A 15 -8.49 -2.06 -3.83
C ALA A 15 -8.71 -1.60 -2.38
N HIS A 16 -7.66 -1.06 -1.75
CA HIS A 16 -7.76 -0.55 -0.38
C HIS A 16 -8.67 0.68 -0.32
N ALA A 17 -8.60 1.56 -1.31
CA ALA A 17 -9.46 2.74 -1.37
C ALA A 17 -10.93 2.33 -1.44
N LYS A 18 -11.25 1.32 -2.22
CA LYS A 18 -12.61 0.78 -2.29
C LYS A 18 -13.04 0.19 -0.96
N TRP A 19 -12.14 -0.51 -0.29
CA TRP A 19 -12.42 -1.08 1.03
C TRP A 19 -12.77 0.01 2.04
N LEU A 20 -12.05 1.14 1.99
CA LEU A 20 -12.30 2.26 2.89
C LEU A 20 -13.67 2.91 2.66
N ARG A 21 -14.16 2.87 1.43
CA ARG A 21 -15.47 3.43 1.07
C ARG A 21 -16.61 2.43 1.26
N SER A 22 -16.32 1.24 1.74
CA SER A 22 -17.29 0.15 1.83
C SER A 22 -17.89 -0.21 0.47
N ASP A 23 -17.06 -0.12 -0.57
CA ASP A 23 -17.46 -0.34 -1.96
C ASP A 23 -16.77 -1.61 -2.50
N GLY A 24 -16.77 -2.66 -1.69
CA GLY A 24 -16.01 -3.86 -1.99
C GLY A 24 -14.54 -3.61 -1.72
N GLY A 25 -13.68 -4.18 -2.52
CA GLY A 25 -12.25 -4.00 -2.35
C GLY A 25 -11.66 -4.90 -1.27
N ILE A 26 -10.39 -4.70 -1.00
CA ILE A 26 -9.63 -5.52 -0.05
C ILE A 26 -8.71 -4.62 0.75
N ARG A 27 -8.73 -4.78 2.06
CA ARG A 27 -7.79 -4.07 2.93
C ARG A 27 -6.37 -4.41 2.52
N ALA A 28 -5.54 -3.40 2.34
CA ALA A 28 -4.16 -3.62 1.92
C ALA A 28 -3.37 -4.34 3.00
N ASN A 29 -2.74 -5.44 2.64
CA ASN A 29 -1.79 -6.13 3.49
C ASN A 29 -0.41 -5.96 2.88
N LEU A 30 0.33 -4.98 3.40
CA LEU A 30 1.69 -4.67 2.94
C LEU A 30 2.69 -4.99 4.04
N SER A 31 2.34 -5.93 4.92
CA SER A 31 3.26 -6.35 5.98
C SER A 31 4.55 -6.90 5.38
N ARG A 32 5.67 -6.45 5.92
CA ARG A 32 7.00 -6.84 5.49
C ARG A 32 7.33 -6.47 4.04
N ALA A 33 6.55 -5.57 3.44
CA ALA A 33 6.80 -5.14 2.07
C ALA A 33 8.01 -4.22 2.02
N ASN A 34 8.77 -4.34 0.93
CA ASN A 34 9.83 -3.39 0.64
C ASN A 34 9.22 -2.27 -0.22
N LEU A 35 8.93 -1.15 0.42
CA LEU A 35 8.34 0.02 -0.23
C LEU A 35 9.34 1.17 -0.30
N SER A 36 10.63 0.85 -0.20
CA SER A 36 11.66 1.89 -0.27
C SER A 36 11.57 2.64 -1.59
N GLY A 37 11.57 3.97 -1.51
CA GLY A 37 11.48 4.83 -2.68
C GLY A 37 10.12 4.87 -3.37
N ALA A 38 9.11 4.20 -2.84
CA ALA A 38 7.80 4.18 -3.46
C ALA A 38 7.12 5.54 -3.36
N ASN A 39 6.40 5.94 -4.41
CA ASN A 39 5.61 7.16 -4.38
C ASN A 39 4.20 6.82 -3.89
N LEU A 40 3.92 7.18 -2.65
CA LEU A 40 2.63 6.95 -2.01
C LEU A 40 1.92 8.26 -1.70
N SER A 41 2.31 9.34 -2.38
CA SER A 41 1.88 10.69 -2.03
C SER A 41 0.37 10.92 -2.12
N ASP A 42 -0.32 10.22 -3.00
CA ASP A 42 -1.77 10.36 -3.13
C ASP A 42 -2.54 9.18 -2.56
N ALA A 43 -1.85 8.27 -1.90
CA ALA A 43 -2.49 7.06 -1.40
C ALA A 43 -3.07 7.27 0.00
N ASN A 44 -4.32 6.87 0.18
CA ASN A 44 -4.91 6.80 1.52
C ASN A 44 -4.74 5.38 2.03
N LEU A 45 -3.77 5.20 2.92
CA LEU A 45 -3.45 3.91 3.49
C LEU A 45 -3.94 3.76 4.93
N SER A 46 -4.97 4.53 5.30
CA SER A 46 -5.58 4.42 6.62
C SER A 46 -5.99 2.98 6.88
N ARG A 47 -5.61 2.46 8.03
CA ARG A 47 -5.91 1.09 8.46
C ARG A 47 -5.24 -0.01 7.63
N ALA A 48 -4.36 0.34 6.70
CA ALA A 48 -3.59 -0.65 5.98
C ALA A 48 -2.61 -1.36 6.94
N ASN A 49 -2.33 -2.61 6.66
CA ASN A 49 -1.34 -3.35 7.44
C ASN A 49 0.04 -3.07 6.85
N LEU A 50 0.82 -2.26 7.55
CA LEU A 50 2.18 -1.93 7.16
C LEU A 50 3.21 -2.46 8.14
N SER A 51 2.85 -3.48 8.91
CA SER A 51 3.75 -4.07 9.92
C SER A 51 5.08 -4.45 9.30
N ARG A 52 6.17 -3.91 9.84
CA ARG A 52 7.53 -4.22 9.40
C ARG A 52 7.81 -3.87 7.93
N ALA A 53 7.00 -3.02 7.33
CA ALA A 53 7.28 -2.54 5.98
C ALA A 53 8.48 -1.60 5.99
N ASN A 54 9.28 -1.65 4.94
CA ASN A 54 10.40 -0.74 4.75
C ASN A 54 9.92 0.45 3.93
N LEU A 55 9.81 1.61 4.56
CA LEU A 55 9.36 2.83 3.90
C LEU A 55 10.49 3.84 3.70
N SER A 56 11.74 3.38 3.72
CA SER A 56 12.90 4.26 3.54
C SER A 56 12.80 5.00 2.23
N GLY A 57 12.85 6.32 2.28
CA GLY A 57 12.79 7.15 1.07
C GLY A 57 11.45 7.15 0.36
N ALA A 58 10.43 6.52 0.94
CA ALA A 58 9.10 6.56 0.35
C ALA A 58 8.53 7.96 0.43
N ASN A 59 7.81 8.36 -0.62
CA ASN A 59 7.14 9.65 -0.66
C ASN A 59 5.73 9.49 -0.11
N LEU A 60 5.49 10.08 1.02
CA LEU A 60 4.21 10.04 1.71
C LEU A 60 3.53 11.41 1.64
#